data_41c475d4799e6a50562c2276a436b0b9
#
_entry.id   41c475d4799e6a50562c2276a436b0b9
#
_cell.length_a   1.000
_cell.length_b   1.000
_cell.length_c   1.000
_cell.angle_alpha   90.00
_cell.angle_beta   90.00
_cell.angle_gamma   90.00
#
_symmetry.space_group_name_H-M   'P 1'
#
loop_
_entity.id
_entity.type
_entity.pdbx_description
1 polymer ?
#
loop_
_entity_poly.entity_id
_entity_poly.type
_entity_poly.pdbx_seq_one_letter_code
_entity_poly.pdbx_strand_id
1 'polypeptide(L)'
;MQRSLVGSEMCIRDSIRSINDSTYPNDRIRIFLVNNKGKDNSFDIYAQCQQEFPELLMQWMNSEQGKSRALNLALYNSDGKYIINLDSDGMLEKNALVNMITRFENDTAINCMTGSILTVPEQIKKYKAGPSRLLRELEFMEYAQAFLAGRSYASELNSVYTLSGAFSAFRKSAVLKSWMYNTDTICEDTHITFQMRYLQKERVEVCEDALFF
;
A
#
# COMPACT_ATOMS: atom_id res chain seq x y z
N MET A 1 3.43 -14.94 17.68
CA MET A 1 3.59 -13.76 18.56
C MET A 1 2.51 -12.77 18.19
N GLN A 2 1.53 -12.57 19.05
CA GLN A 2 0.52 -11.52 18.88
C GLN A 2 1.20 -10.20 19.20
N ARG A 3 1.45 -9.36 18.20
CA ARG A 3 1.86 -7.97 18.46
C ARG A 3 0.65 -7.25 19.06
N SER A 4 0.87 -6.66 20.21
CA SER A 4 -0.09 -5.84 20.93
C SER A 4 -0.57 -4.66 20.07
N LEU A 5 -1.86 -4.55 19.94
CA LEU A 5 -2.62 -3.73 18.98
C LEU A 5 -2.90 -2.28 19.44
N VAL A 6 -2.20 -1.77 20.43
CA VAL A 6 -2.39 -0.39 20.92
C VAL A 6 -1.99 0.68 19.86
N GLY A 7 -1.28 0.26 18.79
CA GLY A 7 -0.92 1.13 17.67
C GLY A 7 -1.88 1.06 16.47
N SER A 8 -2.64 -0.03 16.30
CA SER A 8 -3.44 -0.26 15.09
C SER A 8 -4.62 0.71 14.92
N GLU A 9 -5.28 1.09 16.01
CA GLU A 9 -6.42 1.99 15.98
C GLU A 9 -6.05 3.39 15.47
N MET A 10 -4.96 3.96 15.99
CA MET A 10 -4.44 5.24 15.55
C MET A 10 -3.93 5.18 14.11
N CYS A 11 -3.26 4.09 13.75
CA CYS A 11 -2.73 3.88 12.40
C CYS A 11 -3.85 3.79 11.35
N ILE A 12 -4.94 3.05 11.60
CA ILE A 12 -6.09 2.96 10.69
C ILE A 12 -6.69 4.33 10.40
N ARG A 13 -6.93 5.14 11.44
CA ARG A 13 -7.46 6.50 11.30
C ARG A 13 -6.52 7.39 10.51
N ASP A 14 -5.23 7.36 10.82
CA ASP A 14 -4.22 8.19 10.15
C ASP A 14 -4.04 7.78 8.69
N SER A 15 -4.10 6.47 8.38
CA SER A 15 -4.09 5.97 7.01
C SER A 15 -5.32 6.46 6.22
N ILE A 16 -6.54 6.34 6.77
CA ILE A 16 -7.77 6.83 6.12
C ILE A 16 -7.72 8.34 5.94
N ARG A 17 -7.25 9.09 6.95
CA ARG A 17 -7.08 10.55 6.85
C ARG A 17 -6.10 10.92 5.74
N SER A 18 -4.99 10.21 5.60
CA SER A 18 -4.01 10.47 4.54
C SER A 18 -4.60 10.23 3.13
N ILE A 19 -5.53 9.28 3.00
CA ILE A 19 -6.28 9.07 1.75
C ILE A 19 -7.26 10.23 1.51
N ASN A 20 -7.99 10.67 2.54
CA ASN A 20 -8.91 11.81 2.46
C ASN A 20 -8.20 13.10 2.05
N ASP A 21 -7.00 13.33 2.60
CA ASP A 21 -6.19 14.53 2.34
C ASP A 21 -5.41 14.46 1.03
N SER A 22 -5.57 13.36 0.29
CA SER A 22 -4.97 13.18 -1.04
C SER A 22 -5.48 14.22 -2.04
N THR A 23 -4.63 14.62 -2.97
CA THR A 23 -5.02 15.48 -4.11
C THR A 23 -5.82 14.72 -5.17
N TYR A 24 -5.93 13.39 -5.06
CA TYR A 24 -6.81 12.60 -5.92
C TYR A 24 -8.28 12.76 -5.48
N PRO A 25 -9.26 12.93 -6.40
CA PRO A 25 -10.64 13.19 -6.03
C PRO A 25 -11.27 12.06 -5.20
N ASN A 26 -11.81 12.40 -4.02
CA ASN A 26 -12.38 11.44 -3.06
C ASN A 26 -13.58 10.67 -3.62
N ASP A 27 -14.38 11.28 -4.47
CA ASP A 27 -15.53 10.67 -5.16
C ASP A 27 -15.13 9.54 -6.14
N ARG A 28 -13.84 9.43 -6.45
CA ARG A 28 -13.25 8.39 -7.30
C ARG A 28 -12.51 7.32 -6.51
N ILE A 29 -12.51 7.42 -5.19
CA ILE A 29 -11.86 6.45 -4.29
C ILE A 29 -12.93 5.60 -3.62
N ARG A 30 -12.72 4.28 -3.63
CA ARG A 30 -13.47 3.34 -2.80
C ARG A 30 -12.50 2.58 -1.93
N ILE A 31 -12.69 2.64 -0.63
CA ILE A 31 -11.83 2.00 0.36
C ILE A 31 -12.50 0.73 0.87
N PHE A 32 -11.80 -0.39 0.77
CA PHE A 32 -12.18 -1.65 1.39
C PHE A 32 -11.30 -1.89 2.62
N LEU A 33 -11.89 -1.80 3.81
CA LEU A 33 -11.23 -2.23 5.03
C LEU A 33 -11.61 -3.68 5.31
N VAL A 34 -10.63 -4.56 5.25
CA VAL A 34 -10.88 -5.99 5.40
C VAL A 34 -10.32 -6.48 6.73
N ASN A 35 -11.20 -6.81 7.65
CA ASN A 35 -10.85 -7.44 8.91
C ASN A 35 -10.40 -8.89 8.68
N ASN A 36 -9.19 -9.18 9.07
CA ASN A 36 -8.56 -10.49 8.94
C ASN A 36 -8.67 -11.28 10.27
N LYS A 37 -9.92 -11.44 10.78
CA LYS A 37 -10.22 -12.05 12.07
C LYS A 37 -9.58 -11.36 13.28
N GLY A 38 -9.26 -10.07 13.20
CA GLY A 38 -8.89 -9.26 14.36
C GLY A 38 -10.05 -9.16 15.34
N LYS A 39 -9.72 -9.13 16.63
CA LYS A 39 -10.68 -8.97 17.75
C LYS A 39 -10.48 -7.62 18.44
N ASP A 40 -10.01 -6.64 17.72
CA ASP A 40 -9.73 -5.31 18.22
C ASP A 40 -10.89 -4.33 17.91
N ASN A 41 -10.72 -3.08 18.26
CA ASN A 41 -11.73 -2.03 18.03
C ASN A 41 -11.66 -1.42 16.62
N SER A 42 -11.05 -2.10 15.64
CA SER A 42 -10.87 -1.58 14.27
C SER A 42 -12.22 -1.24 13.60
N PHE A 43 -13.30 -1.98 13.91
CA PHE A 43 -14.63 -1.67 13.40
C PHE A 43 -15.17 -0.34 13.95
N ASP A 44 -14.96 -0.05 15.23
CA ASP A 44 -15.41 1.20 15.83
C ASP A 44 -14.66 2.40 15.24
N ILE A 45 -13.38 2.24 14.95
CA ILE A 45 -12.58 3.26 14.24
C ILE A 45 -13.10 3.47 12.82
N TYR A 46 -13.38 2.39 12.10
CA TYR A 46 -14.01 2.48 10.77
C TYR A 46 -15.34 3.26 10.82
N ALA A 47 -16.22 2.95 11.78
CA ALA A 47 -17.51 3.63 11.93
C ALA A 47 -17.34 5.12 12.26
N GLN A 48 -16.34 5.47 13.07
CA GLN A 48 -15.99 6.88 13.36
C GLN A 48 -15.46 7.57 12.10
N CYS A 49 -14.58 6.92 11.33
CA CYS A 49 -14.04 7.48 10.09
C CYS A 49 -15.13 7.70 9.03
N GLN A 50 -16.15 6.84 8.95
CA GLN A 50 -17.29 7.08 8.04
C GLN A 50 -18.05 8.38 8.37
N GLN A 51 -18.13 8.74 9.65
CA GLN A 51 -18.76 10.00 10.07
C GLN A 51 -17.82 11.20 9.87
N GLU A 52 -16.52 11.02 10.10
CA GLU A 52 -15.52 12.07 9.98
C GLU A 52 -15.22 12.42 8.50
N PHE A 53 -15.27 11.43 7.60
CA PHE A 53 -14.94 11.58 6.17
C PHE A 53 -16.11 11.13 5.28
N PRO A 54 -17.23 11.85 5.26
CA PRO A 54 -18.46 11.41 4.57
C PRO A 54 -18.32 11.36 3.04
N GLU A 55 -17.34 12.02 2.47
CA GLU A 55 -17.07 12.00 1.03
C GLU A 55 -16.33 10.74 0.55
N LEU A 56 -15.68 10.01 1.48
CA LEU A 56 -15.01 8.75 1.16
C LEU A 56 -15.99 7.59 1.15
N LEU A 57 -16.03 6.87 0.05
CA LEU A 57 -16.79 5.62 -0.05
C LEU A 57 -16.00 4.49 0.63
N MET A 58 -16.39 4.15 1.85
CA MET A 58 -15.72 3.11 2.64
C MET A 58 -16.64 1.91 2.87
N GLN A 59 -16.07 0.71 2.77
CA GLN A 59 -16.77 -0.55 3.02
C GLN A 59 -15.95 -1.43 3.96
N TRP A 60 -16.62 -1.90 5.03
CA TRP A 60 -16.07 -2.90 5.93
C TRP A 60 -16.39 -4.30 5.44
N MET A 61 -15.40 -5.18 5.51
CA MET A 61 -15.54 -6.59 5.13
C MET A 61 -14.84 -7.48 6.15
N ASN A 62 -15.29 -8.73 6.28
CA ASN A 62 -14.65 -9.73 7.12
C ASN A 62 -14.14 -10.87 6.25
N SER A 63 -12.87 -11.24 6.38
CA SER A 63 -12.27 -12.38 5.69
C SER A 63 -11.88 -13.48 6.68
N GLU A 64 -11.63 -14.67 6.15
CA GLU A 64 -10.86 -15.68 6.86
C GLU A 64 -9.43 -15.20 7.08
N GLN A 65 -8.78 -15.74 8.11
CA GLN A 65 -7.41 -15.36 8.48
C GLN A 65 -6.43 -15.59 7.31
N GLY A 66 -5.61 -14.58 7.00
CA GLY A 66 -4.60 -14.57 5.94
C GLY A 66 -4.69 -13.31 5.08
N LYS A 67 -3.59 -12.57 4.92
CA LYS A 67 -3.51 -11.32 4.14
C LYS A 67 -3.96 -11.56 2.69
N SER A 68 -3.53 -12.66 2.07
CA SER A 68 -3.96 -13.04 0.71
C SER A 68 -5.48 -13.18 0.57
N ARG A 69 -6.15 -13.76 1.58
CA ARG A 69 -7.61 -13.92 1.57
C ARG A 69 -8.32 -12.58 1.67
N ALA A 70 -7.82 -11.68 2.53
CA ALA A 70 -8.34 -10.33 2.65
C ALA A 70 -8.18 -9.54 1.34
N LEU A 71 -7.00 -9.60 0.71
CA LEU A 71 -6.72 -8.94 -0.57
C LEU A 71 -7.60 -9.50 -1.70
N ASN A 72 -7.77 -10.81 -1.79
CA ASN A 72 -8.65 -11.43 -2.79
C ASN A 72 -10.12 -11.04 -2.59
N LEU A 73 -10.58 -10.97 -1.33
CA LEU A 73 -11.95 -10.55 -1.04
C LEU A 73 -12.21 -9.11 -1.49
N ALA A 74 -11.30 -8.18 -1.20
CA ALA A 74 -11.37 -6.80 -1.67
C ALA A 74 -11.32 -6.72 -3.20
N LEU A 75 -10.41 -7.46 -3.84
CA LEU A 75 -10.25 -7.49 -5.29
C LEU A 75 -11.54 -7.95 -6.00
N TYR A 76 -12.19 -9.00 -5.50
CA TYR A 76 -13.45 -9.50 -6.07
C TYR A 76 -14.59 -8.49 -5.96
N ASN A 77 -14.66 -7.77 -4.86
CA ASN A 77 -15.74 -6.81 -4.59
C ASN A 77 -15.45 -5.40 -5.15
N SER A 78 -14.23 -5.15 -5.63
CA SER A 78 -13.89 -3.87 -6.23
C SER A 78 -14.49 -3.75 -7.64
N ASP A 79 -14.77 -2.53 -8.06
CA ASP A 79 -15.25 -2.16 -9.41
C ASP A 79 -14.33 -1.14 -10.11
N GLY A 80 -13.28 -0.69 -9.41
CA GLY A 80 -12.32 0.29 -9.91
C GLY A 80 -11.46 -0.20 -11.07
N LYS A 81 -11.00 0.72 -11.91
CA LYS A 81 -10.02 0.47 -12.97
C LYS A 81 -8.67 0.03 -12.42
N TYR A 82 -8.31 0.58 -11.27
CA TYR A 82 -7.07 0.33 -10.54
C TYR A 82 -7.36 -0.24 -9.17
N ILE A 83 -6.49 -1.13 -8.73
CA ILE A 83 -6.47 -1.68 -7.38
C ILE A 83 -5.19 -1.22 -6.72
N ILE A 84 -5.31 -0.60 -5.55
CA ILE A 84 -4.17 -0.15 -4.76
C ILE A 84 -4.24 -0.86 -3.41
N ASN A 85 -3.20 -1.58 -3.07
CA ASN A 85 -3.04 -2.21 -1.77
C ASN A 85 -2.24 -1.30 -0.86
N LEU A 86 -2.76 -1.09 0.34
CA LEU A 86 -2.11 -0.32 1.40
C LEU A 86 -2.11 -1.14 2.69
N ASP A 87 -1.00 -1.16 3.40
CA ASP A 87 -1.00 -1.61 4.78
C ASP A 87 -1.61 -0.50 5.67
N SER A 88 -2.36 -0.90 6.68
CA SER A 88 -3.14 0.01 7.53
C SER A 88 -2.30 0.78 8.56
N ASP A 89 -0.99 0.52 8.63
CA ASP A 89 -0.06 1.11 9.59
C ASP A 89 0.86 2.18 8.99
N GLY A 90 0.54 2.67 7.79
CA GLY A 90 1.27 3.75 7.16
C GLY A 90 0.37 4.84 6.60
N MET A 91 0.96 5.90 6.08
CA MET A 91 0.29 7.09 5.57
C MET A 91 0.77 7.41 4.15
N LEU A 92 -0.16 7.78 3.28
CA LEU A 92 0.16 8.28 1.94
C LEU A 92 0.66 9.73 1.99
N GLU A 93 1.66 10.03 1.18
CA GLU A 93 1.91 11.42 0.78
C GLU A 93 0.74 11.88 -0.08
N LYS A 94 0.33 13.14 0.08
CA LYS A 94 -0.90 13.67 -0.52
C LYS A 94 -1.01 13.53 -2.05
N ASN A 95 0.11 13.51 -2.77
CA ASN A 95 0.15 13.36 -4.22
C ASN A 95 0.39 11.89 -4.67
N ALA A 96 0.62 10.98 -3.75
CA ALA A 96 0.99 9.60 -4.06
C ALA A 96 -0.01 8.91 -5.00
N LEU A 97 -1.32 9.07 -4.75
CA LEU A 97 -2.36 8.48 -5.59
C LEU A 97 -2.40 9.13 -6.99
N VAL A 98 -2.31 10.45 -7.06
CA VAL A 98 -2.29 11.19 -8.35
C VAL A 98 -1.08 10.77 -9.17
N ASN A 99 0.11 10.71 -8.57
CA ASN A 99 1.34 10.31 -9.25
C ASN A 99 1.22 8.89 -9.82
N MET A 100 0.73 7.95 -9.01
CA MET A 100 0.56 6.56 -9.41
C MET A 100 -0.48 6.40 -10.54
N ILE A 101 -1.63 7.05 -10.43
CA ILE A 101 -2.68 6.99 -11.46
C ILE A 101 -2.23 7.69 -12.74
N THR A 102 -1.56 8.85 -12.64
CA THR A 102 -1.02 9.56 -13.80
C THR A 102 -0.01 8.70 -14.55
N ARG A 103 0.85 7.97 -13.84
CA ARG A 103 1.82 7.06 -14.48
C ARG A 103 1.12 5.93 -15.21
N PHE A 104 0.07 5.35 -14.66
CA PHE A 104 -0.76 4.36 -15.37
C PHE A 104 -1.45 4.95 -16.62
N GLU A 105 -1.99 6.16 -16.53
CA GLU A 105 -2.72 6.75 -17.66
C GLU A 105 -1.76 7.19 -18.79
N ASN A 106 -0.55 7.63 -18.45
CA ASN A 106 0.45 8.05 -19.43
C ASN A 106 1.10 6.86 -20.16
N ASP A 107 1.17 5.68 -19.53
CA ASP A 107 1.71 4.48 -20.18
C ASP A 107 0.76 3.29 -19.97
N THR A 108 0.06 2.95 -21.05
CA THR A 108 -0.91 1.84 -21.05
C THR A 108 -0.25 0.45 -20.97
N ALA A 109 1.06 0.36 -21.19
CA ALA A 109 1.82 -0.89 -21.05
C ALA A 109 2.13 -1.22 -19.60
N ILE A 110 2.03 -0.25 -18.68
CA ILE A 110 2.23 -0.48 -17.25
C ILE A 110 0.96 -1.11 -16.66
N ASN A 111 1.08 -2.31 -16.11
CA ASN A 111 -0.01 -3.08 -15.52
C ASN A 111 0.13 -3.27 -14.00
N CYS A 112 1.33 -3.12 -13.45
CA CYS A 112 1.59 -3.15 -12.02
C CYS A 112 2.77 -2.27 -11.65
N MET A 113 2.70 -1.66 -10.47
CA MET A 113 3.78 -0.86 -9.92
C MET A 113 3.76 -0.85 -8.39
N THR A 114 4.86 -0.46 -7.79
CA THR A 114 4.96 -0.17 -6.36
C THR A 114 5.35 1.28 -6.14
N GLY A 115 4.87 1.88 -5.04
CA GLY A 115 5.37 3.16 -4.56
C GLY A 115 6.65 3.01 -3.76
N SER A 116 7.17 4.13 -3.28
CA SER A 116 8.36 4.21 -2.43
C SER A 116 7.94 4.29 -0.96
N ILE A 117 8.52 3.42 -0.14
CA ILE A 117 8.27 3.40 1.32
C ILE A 117 9.43 4.11 2.00
N LEU A 118 9.11 5.08 2.84
CA LEU A 118 10.08 5.85 3.60
C LEU A 118 9.63 5.94 5.07
N THR A 119 10.57 6.15 5.97
CA THR A 119 10.24 6.54 7.34
C THR A 119 9.95 8.03 7.40
N VAL A 120 9.05 8.45 8.31
CA VAL A 120 8.62 9.85 8.44
C VAL A 120 9.79 10.74 8.89
N PRO A 121 10.29 11.69 8.06
CA PRO A 121 11.45 12.51 8.42
C PRO A 121 11.24 13.38 9.65
N GLU A 122 9.99 13.80 9.90
CA GLU A 122 9.60 14.62 11.06
C GLU A 122 9.78 13.88 12.38
N GLN A 123 9.69 12.55 12.37
CA GLN A 123 9.92 11.73 13.57
C GLN A 123 11.39 11.80 14.01
N ILE A 124 12.33 11.90 13.07
CA ILE A 124 13.76 12.04 13.38
C ILE A 124 14.02 13.32 14.19
N LYS A 125 13.35 14.43 13.83
CA LYS A 125 13.49 15.74 14.49
C LYS A 125 12.99 15.74 15.93
N LYS A 126 12.11 14.81 16.31
CA LYS A 126 11.60 14.68 17.70
C LYS A 126 12.67 14.16 18.67
N TYR A 127 13.70 13.50 18.18
CA TYR A 127 14.79 12.98 19.01
C TYR A 127 15.88 14.03 19.21
N LYS A 128 16.31 14.19 20.47
CA LYS A 128 17.51 14.98 20.77
C LYS A 128 18.74 14.31 20.14
N ALA A 129 19.80 15.11 19.90
CA ALA A 129 21.07 14.57 19.41
C ALA A 129 21.57 13.43 20.33
N GLY A 130 21.94 12.30 19.74
CA GLY A 130 22.36 11.11 20.48
C GLY A 130 22.14 9.81 19.69
N PRO A 131 22.46 8.65 20.27
CA PRO A 131 22.39 7.36 19.59
C PRO A 131 21.01 7.04 18.99
N SER A 132 19.92 7.40 19.66
CA SER A 132 18.56 7.15 19.17
C SER A 132 18.24 7.97 17.92
N ARG A 133 18.70 9.21 17.84
CA ARG A 133 18.53 10.03 16.64
C ARG A 133 19.36 9.48 15.48
N LEU A 134 20.63 9.12 15.75
CA LEU A 134 21.50 8.49 14.75
C LEU A 134 20.87 7.22 14.18
N LEU A 135 20.29 6.36 15.03
CA LEU A 135 19.62 5.13 14.57
C LEU A 135 18.47 5.46 13.62
N ARG A 136 17.64 6.47 13.91
CA ARG A 136 16.54 6.89 13.04
C ARG A 136 17.03 7.52 11.73
N GLU A 137 18.12 8.26 11.76
CA GLU A 137 18.77 8.78 10.55
C GLU A 137 19.30 7.64 9.66
N LEU A 138 19.92 6.63 10.25
CA LEU A 138 20.40 5.45 9.53
C LEU A 138 19.25 4.62 8.93
N GLU A 139 18.17 4.43 9.69
CA GLU A 139 16.95 3.77 9.22
C GLU A 139 16.36 4.51 8.01
N PHE A 140 16.23 5.83 8.09
CA PHE A 140 15.76 6.64 6.96
C PHE A 140 16.67 6.49 5.72
N MET A 141 17.99 6.52 5.92
CA MET A 141 18.95 6.35 4.83
C MET A 141 18.85 4.97 4.19
N GLU A 142 18.66 3.91 4.99
CA GLU A 142 18.47 2.55 4.50
C GLU A 142 17.22 2.45 3.61
N TYR A 143 16.08 2.96 4.09
CA TYR A 143 14.83 2.98 3.30
C TYR A 143 14.97 3.83 2.03
N ALA A 144 15.55 5.02 2.14
CA ALA A 144 15.79 5.89 0.98
C ALA A 144 16.71 5.21 -0.06
N GLN A 145 17.78 4.58 0.37
CA GLN A 145 18.66 3.84 -0.51
C GLN A 145 17.94 2.65 -1.18
N ALA A 146 17.15 1.89 -0.41
CA ALA A 146 16.45 0.73 -0.92
C ALA A 146 15.35 1.11 -1.93
N PHE A 147 14.54 2.10 -1.61
CA PHE A 147 13.35 2.44 -2.41
C PHE A 147 13.62 3.51 -3.47
N LEU A 148 14.33 4.60 -3.15
CA LEU A 148 14.55 5.68 -4.11
C LEU A 148 15.74 5.44 -5.06
N ALA A 149 16.74 4.66 -4.64
CA ALA A 149 17.87 4.35 -5.51
C ALA A 149 17.81 2.91 -6.03
N GLY A 150 17.78 1.92 -5.16
CA GLY A 150 17.89 0.52 -5.54
C GLY A 150 16.73 0.03 -6.39
N ARG A 151 15.50 0.25 -5.95
CA ARG A 151 14.30 -0.21 -6.70
C ARG A 151 14.05 0.62 -7.95
N SER A 152 14.31 1.93 -7.93
CA SER A 152 14.20 2.76 -9.11
C SER A 152 15.18 2.32 -10.20
N TYR A 153 16.43 2.08 -9.85
CA TYR A 153 17.41 1.52 -10.76
C TYR A 153 17.01 0.13 -11.28
N ALA A 154 16.49 -0.73 -10.41
CA ALA A 154 15.96 -2.03 -10.80
C ALA A 154 14.76 -1.91 -11.76
N SER A 155 13.91 -0.88 -11.60
CA SER A 155 12.79 -0.58 -12.51
C SER A 155 13.30 -0.24 -13.91
N GLU A 156 14.28 0.65 -14.02
CA GLU A 156 14.91 1.01 -15.30
C GLU A 156 15.48 -0.21 -16.02
N LEU A 157 16.08 -1.13 -15.28
CA LEU A 157 16.63 -2.37 -15.81
C LEU A 157 15.57 -3.48 -16.01
N ASN A 158 14.30 -3.19 -15.78
CA ASN A 158 13.23 -4.19 -15.74
C ASN A 158 13.62 -5.42 -14.87
N SER A 159 14.19 -5.17 -13.70
CA SER A 159 14.71 -6.19 -12.79
C SER A 159 14.08 -6.16 -11.39
N VAL A 160 13.00 -5.42 -11.19
CA VAL A 160 12.23 -5.42 -9.94
C VAL A 160 11.72 -6.83 -9.67
N TYR A 161 12.13 -7.43 -8.56
CA TYR A 161 11.81 -8.83 -8.23
C TYR A 161 10.59 -8.97 -7.31
N THR A 162 10.20 -7.90 -6.62
CA THR A 162 9.01 -7.89 -5.76
C THR A 162 8.39 -6.49 -5.67
N LEU A 163 7.08 -6.43 -5.81
CA LEU A 163 6.27 -5.28 -5.41
C LEU A 163 6.27 -5.17 -3.89
N SER A 164 6.05 -3.98 -3.35
CA SER A 164 5.90 -3.83 -1.91
C SER A 164 4.51 -4.29 -1.47
N GLY A 165 4.45 -5.17 -0.48
CA GLY A 165 3.20 -5.58 0.14
C GLY A 165 2.48 -4.44 0.88
N ALA A 166 3.23 -3.39 1.27
CA ALA A 166 2.68 -2.23 1.97
C ALA A 166 2.10 -1.16 1.04
N PHE A 167 2.63 -1.03 -0.20
CA PHE A 167 2.10 -0.08 -1.17
C PHE A 167 2.36 -0.56 -2.60
N SER A 168 1.36 -1.15 -3.20
CA SER A 168 1.40 -1.63 -4.59
C SER A 168 0.09 -1.34 -5.32
N ALA A 169 0.18 -1.20 -6.64
CA ALA A 169 -0.95 -0.89 -7.49
C ALA A 169 -0.97 -1.75 -8.76
N PHE A 170 -2.17 -2.05 -9.22
CA PHE A 170 -2.41 -2.89 -10.39
C PHE A 170 -3.55 -2.32 -11.25
N ARG A 171 -3.46 -2.49 -12.57
CA ARG A 171 -4.67 -2.48 -13.39
C ARG A 171 -5.50 -3.71 -13.02
N LYS A 172 -6.76 -3.50 -12.68
CA LYS A 172 -7.65 -4.61 -12.29
C LYS A 172 -7.71 -5.69 -13.37
N SER A 173 -7.79 -5.29 -14.64
CA SER A 173 -7.83 -6.21 -15.78
C SER A 173 -6.61 -7.12 -15.88
N ALA A 174 -5.43 -6.67 -15.42
CA ALA A 174 -4.22 -7.46 -15.42
C ALA A 174 -4.16 -8.42 -14.22
N VAL A 175 -4.45 -7.93 -13.01
CA VAL A 175 -4.42 -8.80 -11.83
C VAL A 175 -5.47 -9.90 -11.89
N LEU A 176 -6.63 -9.67 -12.53
CA LEU A 176 -7.64 -10.71 -12.73
C LEU A 176 -7.24 -11.80 -13.74
N LYS A 177 -6.22 -11.57 -14.57
CA LYS A 177 -5.63 -12.60 -15.44
C LYS A 177 -4.63 -13.49 -14.71
N SER A 178 -4.19 -13.09 -13.52
CA SER A 178 -3.32 -13.89 -12.66
C SER A 178 -4.14 -14.91 -11.86
N TRP A 179 -3.47 -15.74 -11.10
CA TRP A 179 -4.11 -16.60 -10.09
C TRP A 179 -4.41 -15.82 -8.79
N MET A 180 -4.34 -14.49 -8.85
CA MET A 180 -4.51 -13.57 -7.72
C MET A 180 -3.52 -13.87 -6.58
N TYR A 181 -3.87 -13.51 -5.35
CA TYR A 181 -3.01 -13.74 -4.19
C TYR A 181 -3.13 -15.19 -3.72
N ASN A 182 -2.02 -15.93 -3.77
CA ASN A 182 -1.99 -17.31 -3.30
C ASN A 182 -2.17 -17.36 -1.76
N THR A 183 -3.11 -18.17 -1.31
CA THR A 183 -3.45 -18.33 0.12
C THR A 183 -2.54 -19.29 0.87
N ASP A 184 -1.70 -20.03 0.15
CA ASP A 184 -0.82 -21.07 0.70
C ASP A 184 0.62 -20.56 0.92
N THR A 185 0.86 -19.27 0.67
CA THR A 185 2.16 -18.62 0.87
C THR A 185 2.06 -17.47 1.88
N ILE A 186 3.18 -17.20 2.56
CA ILE A 186 3.34 -16.05 3.45
C ILE A 186 3.96 -14.82 2.75
N CYS A 187 4.38 -14.98 1.48
CA CYS A 187 5.01 -13.94 0.66
C CYS A 187 4.11 -13.64 -0.54
N GLU A 188 2.90 -13.15 -0.27
CA GLU A 188 1.87 -12.88 -1.27
C GLU A 188 2.30 -11.84 -2.31
N ASP A 189 3.06 -10.84 -1.89
CA ASP A 189 3.59 -9.77 -2.72
C ASP A 189 4.64 -10.28 -3.72
N THR A 190 5.56 -11.10 -3.27
CA THR A 190 6.57 -11.74 -4.13
C THR A 190 5.90 -12.70 -5.11
N HIS A 191 4.92 -13.47 -4.64
CA HIS A 191 4.22 -14.45 -5.48
C HIS A 191 3.38 -13.77 -6.58
N ILE A 192 2.62 -12.71 -6.27
CA ILE A 192 1.88 -11.97 -7.30
C ILE A 192 2.83 -11.27 -8.28
N THR A 193 3.96 -10.74 -7.80
CA THR A 193 4.99 -10.15 -8.66
C THR A 193 5.55 -11.18 -9.64
N PHE A 194 5.84 -12.38 -9.15
CA PHE A 194 6.29 -13.49 -10.00
C PHE A 194 5.27 -13.80 -11.10
N GLN A 195 4.00 -13.88 -10.77
CA GLN A 195 2.94 -14.13 -11.75
C GLN A 195 2.89 -13.02 -12.81
N MET A 196 2.86 -11.75 -12.39
CA MET A 196 2.85 -10.61 -13.32
C MET A 196 4.06 -10.66 -14.24
N ARG A 197 5.25 -10.82 -13.67
CA ARG A 197 6.50 -10.73 -14.42
C ARG A 197 6.78 -11.95 -15.31
N TYR A 198 6.67 -13.17 -14.77
CA TYR A 198 7.13 -14.36 -15.46
C TYR A 198 6.02 -15.11 -16.22
N LEU A 199 4.79 -15.10 -15.70
CA LEU A 199 3.67 -15.76 -16.38
C LEU A 199 2.99 -14.84 -17.38
N GLN A 200 2.72 -13.60 -17.00
CA GLN A 200 2.05 -12.63 -17.88
C GLN A 200 3.03 -11.78 -18.71
N LYS A 201 4.33 -11.83 -18.42
CA LYS A 201 5.37 -11.04 -19.10
C LYS A 201 5.19 -9.52 -18.94
N GLU A 202 4.56 -9.11 -17.86
CA GLU A 202 4.35 -7.71 -17.54
C GLU A 202 5.63 -7.06 -17.02
N ARG A 203 5.79 -5.78 -17.32
CA ARG A 203 6.81 -4.94 -16.72
C ARG A 203 6.37 -4.54 -15.31
N VAL A 204 7.25 -4.70 -14.34
CA VAL A 204 7.03 -4.28 -12.94
C VAL A 204 7.75 -2.96 -12.71
N GLU A 205 6.98 -1.91 -12.43
CA GLU A 205 7.47 -0.54 -12.31
C GLU A 205 7.59 -0.09 -10.85
N VAL A 206 8.37 0.97 -10.65
CA VAL A 206 8.42 1.75 -9.41
C VAL A 206 7.96 3.17 -9.69
N CYS A 207 6.99 3.65 -8.94
CA CYS A 207 6.55 5.04 -8.94
C CYS A 207 7.27 5.76 -7.79
N GLU A 208 8.40 6.39 -8.10
CA GLU A 208 9.33 6.94 -7.11
C GLU A 208 8.73 8.07 -6.28
N ASP A 209 7.87 8.86 -6.90
CA ASP A 209 7.18 10.02 -6.37
C ASP A 209 5.83 9.69 -5.72
N ALA A 210 5.44 8.41 -5.68
CA ALA A 210 4.34 7.92 -4.89
C ALA A 210 4.86 7.44 -3.53
N LEU A 211 4.86 8.32 -2.53
CA LEU A 211 5.46 8.05 -1.22
C LEU A 211 4.43 7.50 -0.21
N PHE A 212 4.90 6.56 0.61
CA PHE A 212 4.19 5.96 1.73
C PHE A 212 5.10 5.94 2.96
N PHE A 213 4.59 6.34 4.13
CA PHE A 213 5.35 6.53 5.37
C PHE A 213 4.87 5.60 6.48
#